data_6196fbbaf7f1fefed7ea63f769a78311
#
_entry.id   6196fbbaf7f1fefed7ea63f769a78311
#
_cell.length_a   1.000
_cell.length_b   1.000
_cell.length_c   1.000
_cell.angle_alpha   90.00
_cell.angle_beta   90.00
_cell.angle_gamma   90.00
#
_symmetry.space_group_name_H-M   'P 1'
#
loop_
_entity.id
_entity.type
_entity.pdbx_description
1 polymer ?
#
loop_
_entity_poly.entity_id
_entity_poly.type
_entity_poly.pdbx_seq_one_letter_code
_entity_poly.pdbx_strand_id
1 'polypeptide(L)'
;MRYCVTGMAVQNRPEYSSIENNIFLRMFEQYSPQLWLDVFEGKISNIPPINLTNKQDFIFSVENDHYLMHLSEVIYLFRLYMENSLSSYEKVIRFLSWVDSHQLFCAYSITYACMLFSKKVKQPRLSSDDNFEYKIKRCQNQAWDLTYLSLWSTLYWNEENTNKNFLFATMDSDLKKIFENTHDTSSNLFSRFFGAQKGKLIQEHYDRLMCKRVKPIMTDQRIHEVLAFEQQALFNCVEV
;
A
#
# COMPACT_ATOMS: atom_id res chain seq x y z
N MET A 1 -6.89 22.73 -9.04
CA MET A 1 -7.87 21.68 -8.64
C MET A 1 -7.16 20.79 -7.65
N ARG A 2 -7.74 20.52 -6.51
CA ARG A 2 -7.12 19.71 -5.45
C ARG A 2 -7.84 18.37 -5.42
N TYR A 3 -7.09 17.30 -5.46
CA TYR A 3 -7.63 15.94 -5.35
C TYR A 3 -7.29 15.39 -3.98
N CYS A 4 -8.28 14.88 -3.27
CA CYS A 4 -8.08 14.08 -2.08
C CYS A 4 -8.31 12.62 -2.46
N VAL A 5 -7.33 11.77 -2.22
CA VAL A 5 -7.51 10.32 -2.32
C VAL A 5 -7.90 9.84 -0.94
N THR A 6 -9.15 9.51 -0.76
CA THR A 6 -9.63 8.94 0.51
C THR A 6 -9.47 7.43 0.47
N GLY A 7 -8.52 6.93 1.22
CA GLY A 7 -8.45 5.51 1.55
C GLY A 7 -9.51 5.14 2.58
N MET A 8 -10.77 5.15 2.20
CA MET A 8 -11.79 4.51 3.03
C MET A 8 -11.64 3.01 2.87
N ALA A 9 -11.39 2.32 3.97
CA ALA A 9 -11.36 0.88 3.99
C ALA A 9 -12.67 0.35 3.38
N VAL A 10 -12.57 -0.30 2.23
CA VAL A 10 -13.70 -0.96 1.56
C VAL A 10 -14.10 -2.17 2.42
N GLN A 11 -14.75 -1.90 3.55
CA GLN A 11 -15.28 -2.94 4.40
C GLN A 11 -16.62 -3.39 3.85
N ASN A 12 -16.61 -4.53 3.18
CA ASN A 12 -17.76 -5.39 2.92
C ASN A 12 -18.85 -4.96 1.94
N ARG A 13 -18.83 -3.73 1.38
CA ARG A 13 -19.86 -3.28 0.41
C ARG A 13 -19.27 -2.28 -0.58
N PRO A 14 -18.76 -2.73 -1.74
CA PRO A 14 -18.16 -1.86 -2.76
C PRO A 14 -19.06 -0.69 -3.21
N GLU A 15 -20.38 -0.93 -3.28
CA GLU A 15 -21.36 0.07 -3.65
C GLU A 15 -21.47 1.24 -2.66
N TYR A 16 -21.33 0.98 -1.36
CA TYR A 16 -21.38 2.04 -0.33
C TYR A 16 -20.09 2.86 -0.28
N SER A 17 -18.94 2.23 -0.48
CA SER A 17 -17.66 2.95 -0.50
C SER A 17 -17.58 3.90 -1.69
N SER A 18 -18.15 3.54 -2.83
CA SER A 18 -18.27 4.42 -4.00
C SER A 18 -19.13 5.65 -3.68
N ILE A 19 -20.28 5.47 -3.03
CA ILE A 19 -21.19 6.57 -2.65
C ILE A 19 -20.49 7.49 -1.61
N GLU A 20 -19.91 6.91 -0.57
CA GLU A 20 -19.23 7.67 0.50
C GLU A 20 -18.03 8.44 -0.02
N ASN A 21 -17.21 7.82 -0.87
CA ASN A 21 -16.09 8.49 -1.53
C ASN A 21 -16.56 9.64 -2.43
N ASN A 22 -17.63 9.46 -3.20
CA ASN A 22 -18.20 10.50 -4.03
C ASN A 22 -18.75 11.66 -3.19
N ILE A 23 -19.42 11.37 -2.10
CA ILE A 23 -19.89 12.42 -1.15
C ILE A 23 -18.68 13.18 -0.58
N PHE A 24 -17.66 12.49 -0.13
CA PHE A 24 -16.46 13.11 0.44
C PHE A 24 -15.72 13.99 -0.59
N LEU A 25 -15.48 13.47 -1.80
CA LEU A 25 -14.82 14.24 -2.85
C LEU A 25 -15.61 15.52 -3.21
N ARG A 26 -16.93 15.42 -3.31
CA ARG A 26 -17.81 16.58 -3.54
C ARG A 26 -17.75 17.58 -2.40
N MET A 27 -17.77 17.12 -1.17
CA MET A 27 -17.60 18.00 -0.01
C MET A 27 -16.25 18.70 -0.08
N PHE A 28 -15.18 17.95 -0.40
CA PHE A 28 -13.83 18.50 -0.46
C PHE A 28 -13.67 19.54 -1.59
N GLU A 29 -14.33 19.35 -2.73
CA GLU A 29 -14.27 20.27 -3.87
C GLU A 29 -15.07 21.56 -3.64
N GLN A 30 -16.14 21.51 -2.88
CA GLN A 30 -17.04 22.65 -2.67
C GLN A 30 -16.55 23.62 -1.59
N TYR A 31 -15.70 23.17 -0.68
CA TYR A 31 -15.16 24.04 0.37
C TYR A 31 -13.79 24.57 0.00
N SER A 32 -13.51 25.78 0.50
CA SER A 32 -12.19 26.38 0.35
C SER A 32 -11.14 25.54 1.08
N PRO A 33 -9.91 25.49 0.59
CA PRO A 33 -8.81 24.86 1.29
C PRO A 33 -8.56 25.40 2.67
N GLN A 34 -8.83 26.70 2.88
CA GLN A 34 -8.67 27.32 4.18
C GLN A 34 -9.66 26.74 5.19
N LEU A 35 -10.90 26.44 4.78
CA LEU A 35 -11.87 25.79 5.66
C LEU A 35 -11.34 24.45 6.18
N TRP A 36 -10.74 23.63 5.30
CA TRP A 36 -10.18 22.34 5.69
C TRP A 36 -8.99 22.47 6.63
N LEU A 37 -8.14 23.50 6.42
CA LEU A 37 -7.05 23.81 7.35
C LEU A 37 -7.59 24.22 8.72
N ASP A 38 -8.61 25.06 8.75
CA ASP A 38 -9.22 25.56 9.98
C ASP A 38 -9.92 24.42 10.76
N VAL A 39 -10.55 23.46 10.07
CA VAL A 39 -11.09 22.23 10.68
C VAL A 39 -9.96 21.37 11.24
N PHE A 40 -8.89 21.17 10.47
CA PHE A 40 -7.75 20.36 10.88
C PHE A 40 -7.00 20.95 12.09
N GLU A 41 -6.91 22.27 12.14
CA GLU A 41 -6.31 23.00 13.28
C GLU A 41 -7.27 23.14 14.47
N GLY A 42 -8.50 22.62 14.37
CA GLY A 42 -9.51 22.69 15.43
C GLY A 42 -10.14 24.07 15.63
N LYS A 43 -9.94 25.00 14.69
CA LYS A 43 -10.54 26.35 14.72
C LYS A 43 -12.04 26.32 14.41
N ILE A 44 -12.46 25.35 13.60
CA ILE A 44 -13.85 25.13 13.20
C ILE A 44 -14.24 23.71 13.56
N SER A 45 -15.32 23.56 14.32
CA SER A 45 -15.83 22.25 14.74
C SER A 45 -16.99 21.74 13.87
N ASN A 46 -17.64 22.62 13.11
CA ASN A 46 -18.78 22.28 12.28
C ASN A 46 -18.56 22.78 10.84
N ILE A 47 -18.68 21.88 9.87
CA ILE A 47 -18.64 22.23 8.46
C ILE A 47 -20.06 22.65 8.04
N PRO A 48 -20.24 23.79 7.34
CA PRO A 48 -21.56 24.21 6.85
C PRO A 48 -22.19 23.15 5.94
N PRO A 49 -23.52 22.93 5.97
CA PRO A 49 -24.16 21.96 5.11
C PRO A 49 -24.05 22.35 3.62
N ILE A 50 -23.88 21.36 2.75
CA ILE A 50 -23.79 21.53 1.31
C ILE A 50 -25.02 20.90 0.61
N ASN A 51 -25.51 21.58 -0.45
CA ASN A 51 -26.40 20.98 -1.41
C ASN A 51 -25.58 20.27 -2.50
N LEU A 52 -25.52 18.96 -2.46
CA LEU A 52 -24.84 18.12 -3.45
C LEU A 52 -25.70 17.96 -4.70
N THR A 53 -25.63 18.93 -5.63
CA THR A 53 -26.53 18.95 -6.80
C THR A 53 -25.97 18.30 -8.07
N ASN A 54 -24.67 17.99 -8.17
CA ASN A 54 -24.06 17.43 -9.38
C ASN A 54 -23.56 15.99 -9.16
N LYS A 55 -24.06 15.08 -10.00
CA LYS A 55 -23.68 13.67 -10.03
C LYS A 55 -22.54 13.45 -11.04
N GLN A 56 -21.31 13.45 -10.60
CA GLN A 56 -20.24 12.74 -11.28
C GLN A 56 -19.83 11.55 -10.40
N ASP A 57 -20.10 10.35 -10.86
CA ASP A 57 -19.76 9.13 -10.12
C ASP A 57 -18.29 8.81 -10.40
N PHE A 58 -17.50 8.78 -9.34
CA PHE A 58 -16.13 8.29 -9.39
C PHE A 58 -16.17 6.77 -9.13
N ILE A 59 -15.87 5.98 -10.15
CA ILE A 59 -15.84 4.52 -10.03
C ILE A 59 -14.40 4.11 -9.75
N PHE A 60 -14.13 3.58 -8.55
CA PHE A 60 -12.89 2.86 -8.30
C PHE A 60 -12.96 1.51 -9.00
N SER A 61 -12.13 1.32 -10.03
CA SER A 61 -12.00 0.01 -10.66
C SER A 61 -11.09 -0.87 -9.80
N VAL A 62 -11.57 -2.06 -9.45
CA VAL A 62 -10.76 -3.13 -8.86
C VAL A 62 -9.78 -3.75 -9.88
N GLU A 63 -9.91 -3.38 -11.15
CA GLU A 63 -9.01 -3.80 -12.25
C GLU A 63 -7.85 -2.80 -12.46
N ASN A 64 -7.44 -2.10 -11.41
CA ASN A 64 -6.31 -1.18 -11.48
C ASN A 64 -4.99 -1.96 -11.35
N ASP A 65 -4.10 -1.84 -12.33
CA ASP A 65 -2.82 -2.55 -12.38
C ASP A 65 -1.96 -2.34 -11.13
N HIS A 66 -1.93 -1.12 -10.59
CA HIS A 66 -1.21 -0.85 -9.33
C HIS A 66 -1.78 -1.65 -8.17
N TYR A 67 -3.11 -1.75 -8.08
CA TYR A 67 -3.75 -2.55 -7.05
C TYR A 67 -3.46 -4.04 -7.22
N LEU A 68 -3.55 -4.58 -8.45
CA LEU A 68 -3.29 -5.99 -8.72
C LEU A 68 -1.83 -6.36 -8.44
N MET A 69 -0.89 -5.47 -8.77
CA MET A 69 0.52 -5.62 -8.42
C MET A 69 0.72 -5.65 -6.90
N HIS A 70 0.17 -4.67 -6.18
CA HIS A 70 0.27 -4.65 -4.71
C HIS A 70 -0.45 -5.83 -4.06
N LEU A 71 -1.55 -6.31 -4.64
CA LEU A 71 -2.24 -7.49 -4.13
C LEU A 71 -1.35 -8.74 -4.22
N SER A 72 -0.67 -8.97 -5.34
CA SER A 72 0.27 -10.10 -5.46
C SER A 72 1.47 -9.97 -4.52
N GLU A 73 2.02 -8.76 -4.33
CA GLU A 73 3.09 -8.49 -3.36
C GLU A 73 2.64 -8.82 -1.93
N VAL A 74 1.45 -8.37 -1.53
CA VAL A 74 0.93 -8.59 -0.18
C VAL A 74 0.59 -10.07 0.06
N ILE A 75 0.05 -10.77 -0.95
CA ILE A 75 -0.18 -12.21 -0.84
C ILE A 75 1.13 -12.93 -0.57
N TYR A 76 2.19 -12.63 -1.33
CA TYR A 76 3.50 -13.23 -1.13
C TYR A 76 4.09 -12.87 0.25
N LEU A 77 3.98 -11.61 0.68
CA LEU A 77 4.41 -11.17 2.01
C LEU A 77 3.70 -11.93 3.14
N PHE A 78 2.41 -12.15 3.00
CA PHE A 78 1.64 -12.86 4.03
C PHE A 78 1.92 -14.36 4.04
N ARG A 79 2.22 -14.97 2.88
CA ARG A 79 2.74 -16.33 2.82
C ARG A 79 4.09 -16.43 3.56
N LEU A 80 5.01 -15.50 3.29
CA LEU A 80 6.28 -15.43 4.03
C LEU A 80 6.07 -15.16 5.53
N TYR A 81 5.06 -14.37 5.88
CA TYR A 81 4.73 -14.11 7.29
C TYR A 81 4.35 -15.40 8.02
N MET A 82 3.54 -16.25 7.40
CA MET A 82 3.11 -17.54 7.95
C MET A 82 4.22 -18.62 7.93
N GLU A 83 5.27 -18.45 7.13
CA GLU A 83 6.41 -19.37 7.05
C GLU A 83 7.28 -19.27 8.30
N ASN A 84 7.33 -20.32 9.11
CA ASN A 84 8.03 -20.33 10.40
C ASN A 84 9.51 -20.77 10.30
N SER A 85 9.93 -21.38 9.19
CA SER A 85 11.30 -21.87 9.01
C SER A 85 12.32 -20.76 8.74
N LEU A 86 11.85 -19.55 8.35
CA LEU A 86 12.69 -18.43 7.97
C LEU A 86 12.80 -17.39 9.07
N SER A 87 14.01 -16.87 9.26
CA SER A 87 14.23 -15.69 10.09
C SER A 87 13.67 -14.42 9.43
N SER A 88 13.45 -13.37 10.23
CA SER A 88 12.86 -12.12 9.77
C SER A 88 13.64 -11.45 8.62
N TYR A 89 14.98 -11.47 8.66
CA TYR A 89 15.78 -10.86 7.60
C TYR A 89 15.80 -11.72 6.32
N GLU A 90 15.75 -13.06 6.46
CA GLU A 90 15.66 -13.97 5.30
C GLU A 90 14.33 -13.80 4.55
N LYS A 91 13.24 -13.52 5.27
CA LYS A 91 11.95 -13.18 4.65
C LYS A 91 12.05 -11.93 3.79
N VAL A 92 12.77 -10.89 4.24
CA VAL A 92 13.01 -9.69 3.41
C VAL A 92 13.84 -10.03 2.18
N ILE A 93 14.92 -10.80 2.32
CA ILE A 93 15.76 -11.24 1.19
C ILE A 93 14.93 -12.02 0.16
N ARG A 94 14.07 -12.95 0.60
CA ARG A 94 13.17 -13.67 -0.29
C ARG A 94 12.16 -12.76 -0.98
N PHE A 95 11.59 -11.81 -0.25
CA PHE A 95 10.68 -10.84 -0.83
C PHE A 95 11.35 -10.01 -1.93
N LEU A 96 12.55 -9.48 -1.67
CA LEU A 96 13.32 -8.71 -2.67
C LEU A 96 13.62 -9.53 -3.92
N SER A 97 14.02 -10.80 -3.76
CA SER A 97 14.27 -11.71 -4.90
C SER A 97 13.00 -12.00 -5.69
N TRP A 98 11.87 -12.17 -5.02
CA TRP A 98 10.58 -12.36 -5.66
C TRP A 98 10.14 -11.12 -6.46
N VAL A 99 10.27 -9.92 -5.88
CA VAL A 99 9.98 -8.66 -6.58
C VAL A 99 10.87 -8.50 -7.80
N ASP A 100 12.16 -8.81 -7.69
CA ASP A 100 13.09 -8.73 -8.82
C ASP A 100 12.63 -9.57 -10.01
N SER A 101 12.11 -10.76 -9.75
CA SER A 101 11.69 -11.71 -10.78
C SER A 101 10.29 -11.45 -11.35
N HIS A 102 9.39 -10.85 -10.55
CA HIS A 102 7.96 -10.84 -10.88
C HIS A 102 7.35 -9.45 -11.00
N GLN A 103 7.90 -8.42 -10.35
CA GLN A 103 7.25 -7.13 -10.17
C GLN A 103 8.20 -5.94 -10.40
N LEU A 104 7.66 -4.74 -10.34
CA LEU A 104 8.44 -3.51 -10.20
C LEU A 104 8.78 -3.28 -8.72
N PHE A 105 9.96 -2.74 -8.42
CA PHE A 105 10.28 -2.35 -7.06
C PHE A 105 9.45 -1.15 -6.63
N CYS A 106 8.66 -1.34 -5.58
CA CYS A 106 7.95 -0.27 -4.90
C CYS A 106 8.59 -0.02 -3.53
N ALA A 107 9.04 1.20 -3.28
CA ALA A 107 9.69 1.56 -2.03
C ALA A 107 8.77 1.34 -0.81
N TYR A 108 7.47 1.61 -0.96
CA TYR A 108 6.49 1.42 0.10
C TYR A 108 6.29 -0.05 0.46
N SER A 109 6.23 -0.94 -0.55
CA SER A 109 6.12 -2.38 -0.32
C SER A 109 7.37 -2.94 0.37
N ILE A 110 8.57 -2.46 -0.01
CA ILE A 110 9.83 -2.86 0.63
C ILE A 110 9.87 -2.36 2.09
N THR A 111 9.49 -1.11 2.32
CA THR A 111 9.42 -0.55 3.68
C THR A 111 8.40 -1.31 4.52
N TYR A 112 7.22 -1.59 3.98
CA TYR A 112 6.21 -2.40 4.66
C TYR A 112 6.73 -3.80 5.00
N ALA A 113 7.41 -4.48 4.08
CA ALA A 113 8.04 -5.78 4.34
C ALA A 113 9.05 -5.71 5.50
N CYS A 114 9.91 -4.69 5.51
CA CYS A 114 10.86 -4.47 6.61
C CYS A 114 10.15 -4.27 7.95
N MET A 115 9.11 -3.44 7.97
CA MET A 115 8.34 -3.15 9.17
C MET A 115 7.52 -4.36 9.66
N LEU A 116 6.93 -5.12 8.73
CA LEU A 116 6.16 -6.33 9.02
C LEU A 116 7.05 -7.38 9.70
N PHE A 117 8.17 -7.72 9.09
CA PHE A 117 9.06 -8.78 9.59
C PHE A 117 9.89 -8.34 10.80
N SER A 118 10.12 -7.04 11.01
CA SER A 118 10.70 -6.50 12.24
C SER A 118 9.68 -6.23 13.35
N LYS A 119 8.39 -6.52 13.12
CA LYS A 119 7.27 -6.31 14.06
C LYS A 119 7.07 -4.83 14.46
N LYS A 120 7.31 -3.89 13.54
CA LYS A 120 7.16 -2.45 13.76
C LYS A 120 5.82 -1.89 13.28
N VAL A 121 5.01 -2.70 12.60
CA VAL A 121 3.60 -2.46 12.24
C VAL A 121 2.72 -3.47 12.92
N LYS A 122 1.42 -3.18 12.96
CA LYS A 122 0.42 -4.12 13.44
C LYS A 122 0.52 -5.43 12.65
N GLN A 123 0.70 -6.51 13.38
CA GLN A 123 0.84 -7.82 12.74
C GLN A 123 -0.50 -8.27 12.15
N PRO A 124 -0.52 -8.82 10.92
CA PRO A 124 -1.71 -9.42 10.38
C PRO A 124 -2.18 -10.56 11.31
N ARG A 125 -3.49 -10.57 11.60
CA ARG A 125 -4.09 -11.68 12.35
C ARG A 125 -4.39 -12.80 11.37
N LEU A 126 -3.34 -13.53 11.00
CA LEU A 126 -3.38 -14.63 10.04
C LEU A 126 -2.72 -15.87 10.63
N SER A 127 -3.38 -17.00 10.42
CA SER A 127 -2.89 -18.33 10.72
C SER A 127 -2.89 -19.20 9.46
N SER A 128 -2.09 -20.27 9.46
CA SER A 128 -2.18 -21.34 8.44
C SER A 128 -3.59 -21.91 8.35
N ASP A 129 -4.29 -22.02 9.49
CA ASP A 129 -5.61 -22.66 9.61
C ASP A 129 -6.78 -21.77 9.18
N ASP A 130 -6.53 -20.47 8.90
CA ASP A 130 -7.57 -19.58 8.41
C ASP A 130 -8.00 -19.98 6.99
N ASN A 131 -9.29 -19.86 6.68
CA ASN A 131 -9.79 -20.13 5.35
C ASN A 131 -9.27 -19.11 4.30
N PHE A 132 -9.32 -19.51 3.03
CA PHE A 132 -8.81 -18.70 1.93
C PHE A 132 -9.49 -17.32 1.83
N GLU A 133 -10.82 -17.26 2.00
CA GLU A 133 -11.58 -16.01 1.90
C GLU A 133 -11.14 -14.99 2.94
N TYR A 134 -10.89 -15.43 4.16
CA TYR A 134 -10.38 -14.56 5.21
C TYR A 134 -8.96 -14.07 4.90
N LYS A 135 -8.07 -14.97 4.45
CA LYS A 135 -6.70 -14.62 4.07
C LYS A 135 -6.67 -13.61 2.92
N ILE A 136 -7.41 -13.88 1.84
CA ILE A 136 -7.42 -13.00 0.68
C ILE A 136 -8.01 -11.62 1.00
N LYS A 137 -9.04 -11.56 1.83
CA LYS A 137 -9.61 -10.29 2.27
C LYS A 137 -8.60 -9.44 3.06
N ARG A 138 -7.77 -10.07 3.89
CA ARG A 138 -6.70 -9.37 4.59
C ARG A 138 -5.63 -8.83 3.63
N CYS A 139 -5.28 -9.64 2.63
CA CYS A 139 -4.37 -9.19 1.57
C CYS A 139 -4.94 -8.00 0.80
N GLN A 140 -6.21 -8.06 0.42
CA GLN A 140 -6.90 -6.99 -0.32
C GLN A 140 -6.89 -5.66 0.45
N ASN A 141 -7.21 -5.68 1.74
CA ASN A 141 -7.19 -4.45 2.55
C ASN A 141 -5.79 -3.82 2.56
N GLN A 142 -4.76 -4.60 2.83
CA GLN A 142 -3.39 -4.10 2.87
C GLN A 142 -2.88 -3.66 1.49
N ALA A 143 -3.30 -4.35 0.42
CA ALA A 143 -2.97 -3.97 -0.95
C ALA A 143 -3.56 -2.61 -1.32
N TRP A 144 -4.80 -2.33 -0.93
CA TRP A 144 -5.41 -1.01 -1.12
C TRP A 144 -4.65 0.09 -0.38
N ASP A 145 -4.23 -0.15 0.86
CA ASP A 145 -3.44 0.80 1.63
C ASP A 145 -2.13 1.18 0.90
N LEU A 146 -1.40 0.19 0.41
CA LEU A 146 -0.17 0.42 -0.37
C LEU A 146 -0.45 1.11 -1.71
N THR A 147 -1.56 0.75 -2.37
CA THR A 147 -1.98 1.34 -3.64
C THR A 147 -2.26 2.83 -3.49
N TYR A 148 -3.04 3.20 -2.49
CA TYR A 148 -3.33 4.63 -2.22
C TYR A 148 -2.06 5.42 -1.93
N LEU A 149 -1.16 4.87 -1.12
CA LEU A 149 0.09 5.51 -0.78
C LEU A 149 0.98 5.71 -2.01
N SER A 150 1.08 4.70 -2.86
CA SER A 150 1.88 4.74 -4.10
C SER A 150 1.31 5.73 -5.12
N LEU A 151 -0.01 5.71 -5.34
CA LEU A 151 -0.68 6.63 -6.25
C LEU A 151 -0.57 8.08 -5.77
N TRP A 152 -0.84 8.32 -4.49
CA TRP A 152 -0.68 9.65 -3.91
C TRP A 152 0.75 10.16 -4.04
N SER A 153 1.73 9.33 -3.74
CA SER A 153 3.14 9.68 -3.88
C SER A 153 3.50 10.10 -5.30
N THR A 154 3.00 9.40 -6.31
CA THR A 154 3.20 9.76 -7.72
C THR A 154 2.62 11.15 -8.02
N LEU A 155 1.45 11.46 -7.49
CA LEU A 155 0.82 12.77 -7.64
C LEU A 155 1.62 13.85 -6.91
N TYR A 156 2.04 13.58 -5.68
CA TYR A 156 2.82 14.50 -4.85
C TYR A 156 4.13 14.92 -5.53
N TRP A 157 4.90 13.96 -6.04
CA TRP A 157 6.16 14.25 -6.73
C TRP A 157 5.99 14.94 -8.08
N ASN A 158 4.77 15.02 -8.61
CA ASN A 158 4.44 15.77 -9.84
C ASN A 158 3.74 17.11 -9.57
N GLU A 159 3.66 17.58 -8.34
CA GLU A 159 2.99 18.85 -7.98
C GLU A 159 3.56 20.04 -8.72
N GLU A 160 4.88 20.14 -8.86
CA GLU A 160 5.55 21.24 -9.56
C GLU A 160 5.10 21.37 -11.03
N ASN A 161 4.78 20.23 -11.66
CA ASN A 161 4.35 20.20 -13.06
C ASN A 161 2.86 20.54 -13.25
N THR A 162 2.07 20.47 -12.18
CA THR A 162 0.60 20.56 -12.27
C THR A 162 0.02 21.82 -11.66
N ASN A 163 0.80 22.58 -10.92
CA ASN A 163 0.35 23.70 -10.07
C ASN A 163 -0.83 23.32 -9.15
N LYS A 164 -0.79 22.08 -8.62
CA LYS A 164 -1.79 21.49 -7.74
C LYS A 164 -1.10 20.91 -6.53
N ASN A 165 -1.73 21.01 -5.36
CA ASN A 165 -1.27 20.36 -4.13
C ASN A 165 -2.10 19.11 -3.89
N PHE A 166 -1.43 17.99 -3.63
CA PHE A 166 -2.05 16.69 -3.33
C PHE A 166 -1.84 16.34 -1.86
N LEU A 167 -2.92 16.28 -1.11
CA LEU A 167 -2.88 15.95 0.31
C LEU A 167 -3.38 14.53 0.53
N PHE A 168 -2.69 13.78 1.38
CA PHE A 168 -3.11 12.45 1.82
C PHE A 168 -3.51 12.51 3.29
N ALA A 169 -4.78 12.25 3.58
CA ALA A 169 -5.29 12.21 4.94
C ALA A 169 -5.61 10.77 5.31
N THR A 170 -5.06 10.30 6.42
CA THR A 170 -5.32 8.96 6.94
C THR A 170 -5.35 8.95 8.46
N MET A 171 -6.24 8.13 9.02
CA MET A 171 -6.25 7.81 10.45
C MET A 171 -5.41 6.57 10.76
N ASP A 172 -4.89 5.87 9.73
CA ASP A 172 -4.04 4.71 9.90
C ASP A 172 -2.61 5.12 10.26
N SER A 173 -2.23 4.86 11.50
CA SER A 173 -0.89 5.17 12.01
C SER A 173 0.21 4.35 11.31
N ASP A 174 -0.10 3.17 10.79
CA ASP A 174 0.90 2.32 10.14
C ASP A 174 1.18 2.81 8.72
N LEU A 175 0.19 3.33 7.99
CA LEU A 175 0.42 4.01 6.70
C LEU A 175 1.33 5.25 6.87
N LYS A 176 1.08 6.04 7.91
CA LYS A 176 1.93 7.19 8.24
C LYS A 176 3.38 6.76 8.48
N LYS A 177 3.59 5.71 9.30
CA LYS A 177 4.93 5.17 9.57
C LYS A 177 5.60 4.63 8.30
N ILE A 178 4.86 3.94 7.42
CA ILE A 178 5.40 3.44 6.15
C ILE A 178 5.92 4.62 5.33
N PHE A 179 5.12 5.68 5.18
CA PHE A 179 5.54 6.89 4.46
C PHE A 179 6.78 7.52 5.08
N GLU A 180 6.75 7.80 6.39
CA GLU A 180 7.86 8.42 7.11
C GLU A 180 9.16 7.62 6.95
N ASN A 181 9.10 6.29 7.14
CA ASN A 181 10.29 5.44 7.03
C ASN A 181 10.78 5.27 5.59
N THR A 182 9.91 5.33 4.59
CA THR A 182 10.30 5.28 3.19
C THR A 182 11.10 6.52 2.78
N HIS A 183 10.72 7.68 3.31
CA HIS A 183 11.35 8.97 2.97
C HIS A 183 12.43 9.42 3.97
N ASP A 184 12.64 8.70 5.05
CA ASP A 184 13.70 9.00 6.00
C ASP A 184 15.08 8.57 5.44
N THR A 185 15.89 9.56 5.08
CA THR A 185 17.25 9.37 4.55
C THR A 185 18.33 9.42 5.63
N SER A 186 17.97 9.58 6.91
CA SER A 186 18.92 9.70 8.02
C SER A 186 19.76 8.45 8.26
N SER A 187 19.25 7.29 7.86
CA SER A 187 19.92 6.01 7.98
C SER A 187 19.46 5.02 6.91
N ASN A 188 20.27 3.97 6.69
CA ASN A 188 19.89 2.90 5.78
C ASN A 188 18.63 2.18 6.29
N LEU A 189 17.63 2.00 5.42
CA LEU A 189 16.35 1.37 5.73
C LEU A 189 16.52 0.00 6.41
N PHE A 190 17.32 -0.86 5.81
CA PHE A 190 17.47 -2.24 6.32
C PHE A 190 18.21 -2.27 7.67
N SER A 191 19.20 -1.43 7.85
CA SER A 191 19.91 -1.33 9.13
C SER A 191 19.04 -0.78 10.25
N ARG A 192 18.12 0.11 9.93
CA ARG A 192 17.13 0.67 10.88
C ARG A 192 16.24 -0.42 11.48
N PHE A 193 15.82 -1.39 10.66
CA PHE A 193 14.88 -2.43 11.10
C PHE A 193 15.55 -3.71 11.59
N PHE A 194 16.75 -4.03 11.08
CA PHE A 194 17.40 -5.32 11.37
C PHE A 194 18.75 -5.20 12.07
N GLY A 195 19.17 -3.96 12.39
CA GLY A 195 20.49 -3.68 12.95
C GLY A 195 21.60 -3.74 11.90
N ALA A 196 22.80 -3.28 12.26
CA ALA A 196 23.89 -3.05 11.31
C ALA A 196 24.28 -4.32 10.53
N GLN A 197 24.45 -5.46 11.22
CA GLN A 197 24.94 -6.69 10.59
C GLN A 197 23.95 -7.28 9.60
N LYS A 198 22.71 -7.54 10.04
CA LYS A 198 21.65 -8.11 9.18
C LYS A 198 21.19 -7.13 8.12
N GLY A 199 21.11 -5.84 8.46
CA GLY A 199 20.77 -4.78 7.51
C GLY A 199 21.78 -4.69 6.38
N LYS A 200 23.09 -4.86 6.68
CA LYS A 200 24.13 -4.92 5.66
C LYS A 200 23.95 -6.11 4.71
N LEU A 201 23.61 -7.30 5.22
CA LEU A 201 23.34 -8.47 4.37
C LEU A 201 22.18 -8.25 3.43
N ILE A 202 21.09 -7.63 3.92
CA ILE A 202 19.92 -7.30 3.07
C ILE A 202 20.33 -6.25 2.02
N GLN A 203 21.09 -5.22 2.42
CA GLN A 203 21.53 -4.18 1.49
C GLN A 203 22.43 -4.74 0.38
N GLU A 204 23.40 -5.57 0.72
CA GLU A 204 24.26 -6.22 -0.27
C GLU A 204 23.48 -7.10 -1.25
N HIS A 205 22.41 -7.76 -0.77
CA HIS A 205 21.52 -8.53 -1.62
C HIS A 205 20.72 -7.61 -2.56
N TYR A 206 20.13 -6.54 -2.03
CA TYR A 206 19.39 -5.54 -2.79
C TYR A 206 20.28 -4.91 -3.88
N ASP A 207 21.48 -4.48 -3.53
CA ASP A 207 22.43 -3.87 -4.46
C ASP A 207 22.81 -4.82 -5.60
N ARG A 208 23.01 -6.11 -5.31
CA ARG A 208 23.26 -7.14 -6.33
C ARG A 208 22.10 -7.30 -7.31
N LEU A 209 20.86 -7.27 -6.81
CA LEU A 209 19.68 -7.31 -7.66
C LEU A 209 19.64 -6.05 -8.54
N MET A 210 19.81 -4.88 -7.95
CA MET A 210 19.71 -3.61 -8.67
C MET A 210 20.79 -3.43 -9.74
N CYS A 211 22.01 -3.91 -9.50
CA CYS A 211 23.12 -3.83 -10.47
C CYS A 211 22.88 -4.68 -11.74
N LYS A 212 22.16 -5.78 -11.63
CA LYS A 212 21.93 -6.73 -12.74
C LYS A 212 20.54 -6.66 -13.34
N ARG A 213 19.70 -5.82 -12.79
CA ARG A 213 18.27 -5.85 -13.08
C ARG A 213 17.95 -5.36 -14.48
N VAL A 214 17.24 -6.21 -15.22
CA VAL A 214 16.45 -5.80 -16.37
C VAL A 214 15.02 -5.62 -15.87
N LYS A 215 14.48 -4.39 -15.94
CA LYS A 215 13.09 -4.12 -15.49
C LYS A 215 12.13 -5.06 -16.25
N PRO A 216 11.30 -5.82 -15.54
CA PRO A 216 10.29 -6.63 -16.21
C PRO A 216 9.28 -5.73 -16.92
N ILE A 217 8.84 -6.14 -18.10
CA ILE A 217 7.72 -5.48 -18.77
C ILE A 217 6.46 -6.00 -18.10
N MET A 218 5.74 -5.09 -17.44
CA MET A 218 4.48 -5.41 -16.77
C MET A 218 3.34 -5.19 -17.77
N THR A 219 2.90 -6.27 -18.40
CA THR A 219 1.68 -6.31 -19.22
C THR A 219 0.51 -6.76 -18.34
N ASP A 220 -0.71 -6.41 -18.70
CA ASP A 220 -1.92 -6.86 -18.00
C ASP A 220 -1.93 -8.39 -17.83
N GLN A 221 -1.57 -9.12 -18.89
CA GLN A 221 -1.47 -10.58 -18.83
C GLN A 221 -0.48 -11.03 -17.75
N ARG A 222 0.71 -10.44 -17.70
CA ARG A 222 1.73 -10.82 -16.72
C ARG A 222 1.28 -10.50 -15.28
N ILE A 223 0.63 -9.36 -15.07
CA ILE A 223 0.09 -8.98 -13.76
C ILE A 223 -0.92 -10.03 -13.29
N HIS A 224 -1.85 -10.43 -14.16
CA HIS A 224 -2.85 -11.45 -13.84
C HIS A 224 -2.24 -12.84 -13.62
N GLU A 225 -1.24 -13.24 -14.41
CA GLU A 225 -0.52 -14.51 -14.23
C GLU A 225 0.18 -14.59 -12.86
N VAL A 226 0.90 -13.52 -12.47
CA VAL A 226 1.58 -13.45 -11.16
C VAL A 226 0.55 -13.48 -10.03
N LEU A 227 -0.54 -12.70 -10.14
CA LEU A 227 -1.59 -12.70 -9.14
C LEU A 227 -2.26 -14.06 -9.00
N ALA A 228 -2.62 -14.70 -10.11
CA ALA A 228 -3.25 -16.03 -10.10
C ALA A 228 -2.34 -17.07 -9.46
N PHE A 229 -1.04 -17.03 -9.77
CA PHE A 229 -0.06 -17.91 -9.16
C PHE A 229 0.02 -17.73 -7.63
N GLU A 230 0.08 -16.49 -7.16
CA GLU A 230 0.16 -16.20 -5.72
C GLU A 230 -1.14 -16.55 -4.99
N GLN A 231 -2.30 -16.33 -5.60
CA GLN A 231 -3.60 -16.74 -5.05
C GLN A 231 -3.69 -18.27 -4.92
N GLN A 232 -3.27 -19.01 -5.94
CA GLN A 232 -3.24 -20.48 -5.88
C GLN A 232 -2.27 -20.97 -4.81
N ALA A 233 -1.11 -20.33 -4.69
CA ALA A 233 -0.13 -20.68 -3.67
C ALA A 233 -0.61 -20.35 -2.24
N LEU A 234 -1.39 -19.27 -2.07
CA LEU A 234 -2.03 -18.95 -0.79
C LEU A 234 -3.13 -19.97 -0.45
N PHE A 235 -3.90 -20.40 -1.45
CA PHE A 235 -4.92 -21.44 -1.30
C PHE A 235 -4.30 -22.75 -0.82
N ASN A 236 -3.22 -23.20 -1.47
CA ASN A 236 -2.54 -24.45 -1.12
C ASN A 236 -1.87 -24.41 0.28
N CYS A 237 -1.62 -23.25 0.84
CA CYS A 237 -1.17 -23.12 2.24
C CYS A 237 -2.27 -23.46 3.27
N VAL A 238 -3.48 -23.76 2.83
CA VAL A 238 -4.62 -24.13 3.70
C VAL A 238 -4.75 -25.66 3.83
N GLU A 239 -4.19 -26.43 2.89
CA GLU A 239 -4.41 -27.88 2.77
C GLU A 239 -3.29 -28.75 3.38
N VAL A 240 -2.33 -28.19 4.12
CA VAL A 240 -1.25 -28.88 4.81
C VAL A 240 -1.41 -28.74 6.30
#